data_703b02d92cb332314be457e1117f8dba
#
_entry.id   703b02d92cb332314be457e1117f8dba
#
_cell.length_a   1.000
_cell.length_b   1.000
_cell.length_c   1.000
_cell.angle_alpha   90.00
_cell.angle_beta   90.00
_cell.angle_gamma   90.00
#
_symmetry.space_group_name_H-M   'P 1'
#
loop_
_entity.id
_entity.type
_entity.pdbx_description
1 polymer ?
#
loop_
_entity_poly.entity_id
_entity_poly.type
_entity_poly.pdbx_seq_one_letter_code
_entity_poly.pdbx_strand_id
1 'polypeptide(L)'
;MSAFTGFRRCLGLATRRYRWQALAWMVPLWLFLLGRPIALHRTYPSFEERTAILSQMRDVPGVRLLFGPLPAAGSMGEFASWQDGGFLLWLVAIMAIMLTTALARRDEQDGHVEVVLGAGAGRWAPFASATAWAMGAMALTGA
;
A
#
# COMPACT_ATOMS: atom_id res chain seq x y z
N MET A 1 19.04 -17.76 24.86
CA MET A 1 18.86 -16.49 24.13
C MET A 1 17.50 -16.52 23.49
N SER A 2 16.70 -15.45 23.58
CA SER A 2 15.36 -15.43 22.96
C SER A 2 15.46 -15.43 21.44
N ALA A 3 14.53 -16.10 20.76
CA ALA A 3 14.48 -16.19 19.29
C ALA A 3 14.37 -14.82 18.58
N PHE A 4 14.04 -13.77 19.34
CA PHE A 4 13.86 -12.38 18.87
C PHE A 4 14.95 -11.41 19.37
N THR A 5 16.06 -11.94 19.95
CA THR A 5 17.17 -11.08 20.38
C THR A 5 17.68 -10.26 19.17
N GLY A 6 17.83 -8.93 19.37
CA GLY A 6 18.30 -8.04 18.30
C GLY A 6 17.22 -7.49 17.35
N PHE A 7 15.93 -7.83 17.52
CA PHE A 7 14.81 -7.36 16.68
C PHE A 7 14.85 -5.86 16.40
N ARG A 8 15.02 -5.01 17.43
CA ARG A 8 15.05 -3.54 17.26
C ARG A 8 16.23 -3.07 16.40
N ARG A 9 17.38 -3.74 16.49
CA ARG A 9 18.55 -3.42 15.66
C ARG A 9 18.31 -3.80 14.20
N CYS A 10 17.76 -4.98 13.96
CA CYS A 10 17.38 -5.44 12.62
C CYS A 10 16.31 -4.52 12.00
N LEU A 11 15.30 -4.10 12.77
CA LEU A 11 14.27 -3.15 12.32
C LEU A 11 14.89 -1.80 11.94
N GLY A 12 15.82 -1.27 12.75
CA GLY A 12 16.53 -0.04 12.44
C GLY A 12 17.37 -0.11 11.16
N LEU A 13 18.01 -1.24 10.91
CA LEU A 13 18.77 -1.49 9.68
C LEU A 13 17.80 -1.57 8.46
N ALA A 14 16.72 -2.33 8.57
CA ALA A 14 15.70 -2.42 7.54
C ALA A 14 15.15 -1.03 7.19
N THR A 15 14.80 -0.22 8.18
CA THR A 15 14.29 1.14 7.96
C THR A 15 15.30 2.02 7.22
N ARG A 16 16.56 2.00 7.60
CA ARG A 16 17.61 2.79 6.94
C ARG A 16 17.85 2.35 5.49
N ARG A 17 17.80 1.04 5.24
CA ARG A 17 18.09 0.44 3.93
C ARG A 17 16.95 0.62 2.95
N TYR A 18 15.71 0.39 3.39
CA TYR A 18 14.54 0.36 2.51
C TYR A 18 13.70 1.64 2.50
N ARG A 19 14.09 2.67 3.29
CA ARG A 19 13.34 3.94 3.38
C ARG A 19 13.09 4.59 2.01
N TRP A 20 14.08 4.60 1.14
CA TRP A 20 13.94 5.22 -0.18
C TRP A 20 13.00 4.44 -1.08
N GLN A 21 13.04 3.12 -1.00
CA GLN A 21 12.10 2.28 -1.75
C GLN A 21 10.67 2.46 -1.23
N ALA A 22 10.47 2.54 0.08
CA ALA A 22 9.17 2.85 0.66
C ALA A 22 8.67 4.23 0.22
N LEU A 23 9.50 5.27 0.31
CA LEU A 23 9.15 6.61 -0.12
C LEU A 23 8.81 6.67 -1.62
N ALA A 24 9.54 5.95 -2.46
CA ALA A 24 9.27 5.86 -3.89
C ALA A 24 7.87 5.30 -4.20
N TRP A 25 7.31 4.46 -3.33
CA TRP A 25 5.95 3.97 -3.43
C TRP A 25 4.94 4.87 -2.73
N MET A 26 5.24 5.31 -1.51
CA MET A 26 4.32 6.08 -0.68
C MET A 26 4.03 7.47 -1.28
N VAL A 27 5.06 8.17 -1.78
CA VAL A 27 4.89 9.53 -2.31
C VAL A 27 3.92 9.58 -3.50
N PRO A 28 4.06 8.75 -4.55
CA PRO A 28 3.09 8.73 -5.64
C PRO A 28 1.68 8.34 -5.20
N LEU A 29 1.53 7.37 -4.28
CA LEU A 29 0.24 6.97 -3.74
C LEU A 29 -0.44 8.10 -2.97
N TRP A 30 0.31 8.81 -2.13
CA TRP A 30 -0.21 9.97 -1.40
C TRP A 30 -0.57 11.13 -2.33
N LEU A 31 0.26 11.41 -3.32
CA LEU A 31 -0.06 12.42 -4.33
C LEU A 31 -1.33 12.06 -5.10
N PHE A 32 -1.51 10.78 -5.43
CA PHE A 32 -2.74 10.29 -6.05
C PHE A 32 -3.93 10.47 -5.11
N LEU A 33 -3.85 10.00 -3.86
CA LEU A 33 -4.93 10.11 -2.86
C LEU A 33 -5.35 11.56 -2.59
N LEU A 34 -4.39 12.49 -2.53
CA LEU A 34 -4.69 13.90 -2.30
C LEU A 34 -5.14 14.63 -3.57
N GLY A 35 -4.58 14.26 -4.71
CA GLY A 35 -4.86 14.94 -5.99
C GLY A 35 -6.18 14.51 -6.64
N ARG A 36 -6.57 13.25 -6.48
CA ARG A 36 -7.78 12.72 -7.12
C ARG A 36 -9.09 13.37 -6.68
N PRO A 37 -9.37 13.57 -5.38
CA PRO A 37 -10.57 14.28 -4.96
C PRO A 37 -10.67 15.70 -5.54
N ILE A 38 -9.52 16.39 -5.62
CA ILE A 38 -9.46 17.75 -6.20
C ILE A 38 -9.78 17.69 -7.71
N ALA A 39 -9.20 16.74 -8.42
CA ALA A 39 -9.44 16.56 -9.85
C ALA A 39 -10.91 16.16 -10.12
N LEU A 40 -11.46 15.22 -9.33
CA LEU A 40 -12.85 14.80 -9.44
C LEU A 40 -13.82 15.95 -9.14
N HIS A 41 -13.52 16.77 -8.13
CA HIS A 41 -14.37 17.93 -7.82
C HIS A 41 -14.36 18.98 -8.94
N ARG A 42 -13.26 19.12 -9.66
CA ARG A 42 -13.19 20.02 -10.84
C ARG A 42 -13.92 19.45 -12.05
N THR A 43 -13.89 18.14 -12.24
CA THR A 43 -14.52 17.47 -13.39
C THR A 43 -16.03 17.26 -13.19
N TYR A 44 -16.43 16.93 -11.96
CA TYR A 44 -17.83 16.64 -11.59
C TYR A 44 -18.21 17.43 -10.34
N PRO A 45 -18.39 18.76 -10.46
CA PRO A 45 -18.58 19.64 -9.30
C PRO A 45 -19.92 19.40 -8.61
N SER A 46 -20.97 19.09 -9.36
CA SER A 46 -22.31 18.96 -8.79
C SER A 46 -22.63 17.53 -8.36
N PHE A 47 -23.47 17.41 -7.33
CA PHE A 47 -24.01 16.13 -6.89
C PHE A 47 -24.87 15.48 -7.99
N GLU A 48 -25.63 16.30 -8.73
CA GLU A 48 -26.52 15.86 -9.79
C GLU A 48 -25.77 15.21 -10.94
N GLU A 49 -24.64 15.81 -11.38
CA GLU A 49 -23.79 15.24 -12.43
C GLU A 49 -23.24 13.88 -12.04
N ARG A 50 -22.74 13.72 -10.80
CA ARG A 50 -22.24 12.44 -10.32
C ARG A 50 -23.34 11.38 -10.27
N THR A 51 -24.53 11.76 -9.78
CA THR A 51 -25.68 10.86 -9.72
C THR A 51 -26.16 10.46 -11.12
N ALA A 52 -26.15 11.39 -12.07
CA ALA A 52 -26.49 11.12 -13.46
C ALA A 52 -25.53 10.09 -14.09
N ILE A 53 -24.20 10.24 -13.88
CA ILE A 53 -23.21 9.28 -14.35
C ILE A 53 -23.44 7.90 -13.73
N LEU A 54 -23.66 7.83 -12.41
CA LEU A 54 -23.93 6.57 -11.73
C LEU A 54 -25.19 5.88 -12.28
N SER A 55 -26.23 6.66 -12.59
CA SER A 55 -27.47 6.12 -13.18
C SER A 55 -27.22 5.52 -14.57
N GLN A 56 -26.44 6.19 -15.42
CA GLN A 56 -26.07 5.70 -16.74
C GLN A 56 -25.21 4.41 -16.68
N MET A 57 -24.36 4.29 -15.66
CA MET A 57 -23.49 3.13 -15.48
C MET A 57 -24.17 1.94 -14.81
N ARG A 58 -25.36 2.13 -14.25
CA ARG A 58 -26.08 1.10 -13.50
C ARG A 58 -26.39 -0.14 -14.32
N ASP A 59 -26.72 0.04 -15.59
CA ASP A 59 -27.14 -1.02 -16.50
C ASP A 59 -26.00 -1.60 -17.34
N VAL A 60 -24.75 -1.19 -17.07
CA VAL A 60 -23.57 -1.69 -17.77
C VAL A 60 -22.94 -2.84 -16.98
N PRO A 61 -23.10 -4.12 -17.39
CA PRO A 61 -22.62 -5.27 -16.63
C PRO A 61 -21.11 -5.25 -16.36
N GLY A 62 -20.31 -4.76 -17.32
CA GLY A 62 -18.86 -4.66 -17.20
C GLY A 62 -18.39 -3.70 -16.10
N VAL A 63 -19.18 -2.66 -15.80
CA VAL A 63 -18.85 -1.70 -14.73
C VAL A 63 -18.88 -2.38 -13.36
N ARG A 64 -19.89 -3.21 -13.13
CA ARG A 64 -20.02 -3.96 -11.87
C ARG A 64 -18.89 -4.97 -11.66
N LEU A 65 -18.42 -5.58 -12.74
CA LEU A 65 -17.32 -6.54 -12.67
C LEU A 65 -15.97 -5.87 -12.40
N LEU A 66 -15.74 -4.68 -12.96
CA LEU A 66 -14.46 -3.97 -12.85
C LEU A 66 -14.37 -3.10 -11.59
N PHE A 67 -15.45 -2.40 -11.25
CA PHE A 67 -15.46 -1.39 -10.18
C PHE A 67 -16.28 -1.82 -8.95
N GLY A 68 -16.91 -3.00 -9.00
CA GLY A 68 -17.76 -3.47 -7.92
C GLY A 68 -19.16 -2.82 -7.92
N PRO A 69 -19.92 -2.97 -6.81
CA PRO A 69 -21.25 -2.40 -6.69
C PRO A 69 -21.21 -0.86 -6.75
N LEU A 70 -22.16 -0.26 -7.48
CA LEU A 70 -22.27 1.18 -7.56
C LEU A 70 -22.68 1.77 -6.22
N PRO A 71 -22.14 2.95 -5.84
CA PRO A 71 -22.58 3.66 -4.64
C PRO A 71 -24.05 4.08 -4.73
N ALA A 72 -24.70 4.12 -3.56
CA ALA A 72 -26.11 4.47 -3.47
C ALA A 72 -26.36 5.96 -3.73
N ALA A 73 -25.40 6.81 -3.38
CA ALA A 73 -25.47 8.26 -3.52
C ALA A 73 -24.25 8.81 -4.27
N GLY A 74 -24.43 9.95 -4.93
CA GLY A 74 -23.36 10.66 -5.64
C GLY A 74 -22.50 11.55 -4.73
N SER A 75 -22.31 11.18 -3.46
CA SER A 75 -21.38 11.91 -2.58
C SER A 75 -19.96 11.82 -3.13
N MET A 76 -19.14 12.86 -2.91
CA MET A 76 -17.79 12.91 -3.44
C MET A 76 -16.92 11.75 -2.94
N GLY A 77 -17.05 11.40 -1.66
CA GLY A 77 -16.27 10.31 -1.04
C GLY A 77 -16.65 8.94 -1.62
N GLU A 78 -17.93 8.65 -1.74
CA GLU A 78 -18.43 7.39 -2.31
C GLU A 78 -18.06 7.26 -3.79
N PHE A 79 -18.22 8.34 -4.55
CA PHE A 79 -17.87 8.36 -5.98
C PHE A 79 -16.37 8.15 -6.19
N ALA A 80 -15.52 8.86 -5.44
CA ALA A 80 -14.07 8.71 -5.51
C ALA A 80 -13.62 7.31 -5.08
N SER A 81 -14.12 6.78 -3.97
CA SER A 81 -13.74 5.46 -3.49
C SER A 81 -14.19 4.35 -4.44
N TRP A 82 -15.36 4.49 -5.06
CA TRP A 82 -15.83 3.55 -6.07
C TRP A 82 -14.98 3.58 -7.34
N GLN A 83 -14.68 4.78 -7.84
CA GLN A 83 -13.94 4.94 -9.10
C GLN A 83 -12.46 4.54 -8.96
N ASP A 84 -11.81 4.90 -7.87
CA ASP A 84 -10.37 4.76 -7.70
C ASP A 84 -9.98 3.61 -6.74
N GLY A 85 -10.93 3.12 -5.91
CA GLY A 85 -10.66 2.13 -4.87
C GLY A 85 -10.07 0.82 -5.40
N GLY A 86 -10.63 0.30 -6.49
CA GLY A 86 -10.11 -0.91 -7.13
C GLY A 86 -8.67 -0.74 -7.63
N PHE A 87 -8.38 0.39 -8.27
CA PHE A 87 -7.05 0.70 -8.75
C PHE A 87 -6.03 0.86 -7.61
N LEU A 88 -6.42 1.55 -6.54
CA LEU A 88 -5.58 1.70 -5.34
C LEU A 88 -5.27 0.36 -4.70
N LEU A 89 -6.25 -0.54 -4.59
CA LEU A 89 -6.02 -1.89 -4.06
C LEU A 89 -4.97 -2.65 -4.88
N TRP A 90 -5.02 -2.58 -6.20
CA TRP A 90 -4.00 -3.19 -7.06
C TRP A 90 -2.62 -2.57 -6.85
N LEU A 91 -2.52 -1.26 -6.77
CA LEU A 91 -1.23 -0.59 -6.51
C LEU A 91 -0.65 -0.97 -5.15
N VAL A 92 -1.47 -1.00 -4.10
CA VAL A 92 -1.04 -1.42 -2.76
C VAL A 92 -0.62 -2.89 -2.74
N ALA A 93 -1.34 -3.76 -3.45
CA ALA A 93 -0.97 -5.17 -3.56
C ALA A 93 0.39 -5.35 -4.28
N ILE A 94 0.61 -4.64 -5.38
CA ILE A 94 1.90 -4.66 -6.10
C ILE A 94 3.02 -4.14 -5.19
N MET A 95 2.79 -3.02 -4.49
CA MET A 95 3.74 -2.48 -3.53
C MET A 95 4.09 -3.49 -2.45
N ALA A 96 3.08 -4.16 -1.87
CA ALA A 96 3.29 -5.18 -0.84
C ALA A 96 4.15 -6.34 -1.35
N ILE A 97 3.86 -6.85 -2.55
CA ILE A 97 4.63 -7.92 -3.19
C ILE A 97 6.08 -7.48 -3.43
N MET A 98 6.27 -6.29 -3.99
CA MET A 98 7.62 -5.78 -4.29
C MET A 98 8.44 -5.51 -3.03
N LEU A 99 7.84 -4.94 -1.98
CA LEU A 99 8.52 -4.68 -0.72
C LEU A 99 8.88 -5.98 -0.01
N THR A 100 7.95 -6.94 0.08
CA THR A 100 8.21 -8.22 0.74
C THR A 100 9.25 -9.05 -0.02
N THR A 101 9.18 -9.06 -1.35
CA THR A 101 10.19 -9.75 -2.18
C THR A 101 11.56 -9.11 -2.05
N ALA A 102 11.65 -7.78 -2.04
CA ALA A 102 12.92 -7.09 -1.85
C ALA A 102 13.55 -7.37 -0.48
N LEU A 103 12.72 -7.38 0.58
CA LEU A 103 13.15 -7.71 1.93
C LEU A 103 13.63 -9.16 2.06
N ALA A 104 12.89 -10.11 1.49
CA ALA A 104 13.24 -11.53 1.59
C ALA A 104 14.47 -11.89 0.76
N ARG A 105 14.49 -11.50 -0.53
CA ARG A 105 15.56 -11.94 -1.44
C ARG A 105 16.89 -11.21 -1.27
N ARG A 106 16.86 -9.89 -1.02
CA ARG A 106 18.10 -9.13 -0.90
C ARG A 106 18.90 -9.48 0.36
N ASP A 107 18.22 -9.73 1.45
CA ASP A 107 18.89 -10.10 2.70
C ASP A 107 19.52 -11.50 2.63
N GLU A 108 18.93 -12.42 1.83
CA GLU A 108 19.52 -13.73 1.55
C GLU A 108 20.73 -13.63 0.59
N GLN A 109 20.59 -12.89 -0.51
CA GLN A 109 21.64 -12.77 -1.53
C GLN A 109 22.89 -12.05 -1.04
N ASP A 110 22.73 -11.06 -0.18
CA ASP A 110 23.86 -10.26 0.35
C ASP A 110 24.53 -10.93 1.57
N GLY A 111 24.08 -12.14 1.99
CA GLY A 111 24.63 -12.84 3.17
C GLY A 111 24.41 -12.12 4.50
N HIS A 112 23.58 -11.08 4.52
CA HIS A 112 23.35 -10.25 5.72
C HIS A 112 22.70 -11.06 6.85
N VAL A 113 21.89 -12.06 6.52
CA VAL A 113 21.26 -12.95 7.50
C VAL A 113 22.33 -13.71 8.28
N GLU A 114 23.37 -14.23 7.60
CA GLU A 114 24.47 -14.96 8.25
C GLU A 114 25.29 -14.05 9.16
N VAL A 115 25.59 -12.83 8.72
CA VAL A 115 26.33 -11.85 9.52
C VAL A 115 25.54 -11.44 10.77
N VAL A 116 24.24 -11.22 10.65
CA VAL A 116 23.37 -10.83 11.76
C VAL A 116 23.19 -12.00 12.75
N LEU A 117 23.04 -13.23 12.25
CA LEU A 117 22.99 -14.43 13.08
C LEU A 117 24.32 -14.69 13.78
N GLY A 118 25.44 -14.51 13.08
CA GLY A 118 26.79 -14.61 13.67
C GLY A 118 27.07 -13.56 14.75
N ALA A 119 26.41 -12.39 14.68
CA ALA A 119 26.46 -11.35 15.72
C ALA A 119 25.55 -11.62 16.93
N GLY A 120 24.97 -12.83 17.06
CA GLY A 120 24.16 -13.24 18.20
C GLY A 120 22.69 -12.82 18.15
N ALA A 121 22.18 -12.46 16.98
CA ALA A 121 20.75 -12.21 16.79
C ALA A 121 19.96 -13.53 16.82
N GLY A 122 18.74 -13.50 17.33
CA GLY A 122 17.84 -14.65 17.29
C GLY A 122 17.42 -14.96 15.84
N ARG A 123 17.29 -16.24 15.53
CA ARG A 123 16.99 -16.73 14.16
C ARG A 123 15.74 -16.14 13.51
N TRP A 124 14.78 -15.69 14.28
CA TRP A 124 13.54 -15.05 13.80
C TRP A 124 13.59 -13.53 13.76
N ALA A 125 14.63 -12.91 14.34
CA ALA A 125 14.73 -11.45 14.42
C ALA A 125 14.80 -10.76 13.05
N PRO A 126 15.59 -11.22 12.05
CA PRO A 126 15.59 -10.62 10.71
C PRO A 126 14.24 -10.71 10.02
N PHE A 127 13.64 -11.89 10.01
CA PHE A 127 12.33 -12.11 9.37
C PHE A 127 11.21 -11.29 10.04
N ALA A 128 11.12 -11.32 11.37
CA ALA A 128 10.11 -10.58 12.12
C ALA A 128 10.27 -9.04 11.94
N SER A 129 11.51 -8.55 11.89
CA SER A 129 11.78 -7.13 11.66
C SER A 129 11.43 -6.68 10.24
N ALA A 130 11.71 -7.51 9.24
CA ALA A 130 11.34 -7.27 7.85
C ALA A 130 9.82 -7.21 7.68
N THR A 131 9.11 -8.19 8.25
CA THR A 131 7.64 -8.24 8.22
C THR A 131 7.02 -7.04 8.93
N ALA A 132 7.50 -6.71 10.14
CA ALA A 132 7.00 -5.57 10.90
C ALA A 132 7.24 -4.24 10.16
N TRP A 133 8.38 -4.11 9.50
CA TRP A 133 8.68 -2.93 8.70
C TRP A 133 7.76 -2.81 7.47
N ALA A 134 7.55 -3.91 6.73
CA ALA A 134 6.65 -3.94 5.59
C ALA A 134 5.19 -3.61 5.99
N MET A 135 4.72 -4.20 7.09
CA MET A 135 3.38 -3.90 7.63
C MET A 135 3.26 -2.43 8.05
N GLY A 136 4.29 -1.87 8.70
CA GLY A 136 4.33 -0.46 9.07
C GLY A 136 4.29 0.47 7.85
N ALA A 137 5.04 0.16 6.80
CA ALA A 137 5.03 0.92 5.56
C ALA A 137 3.65 0.86 4.88
N MET A 138 3.01 -0.31 4.83
CA MET A 138 1.65 -0.46 4.29
C MET A 138 0.60 0.28 5.13
N ALA A 139 0.69 0.23 6.46
CA ALA A 139 -0.22 0.96 7.34
C ALA A 139 -0.12 2.48 7.14
N LEU A 140 1.09 3.00 6.96
CA LEU A 140 1.30 4.43 6.65
C LEU A 140 0.77 4.85 5.29
N THR A 141 0.57 3.91 4.38
CA THR A 141 0.00 4.18 3.05
C THR A 141 -1.52 4.17 3.09
N GLY A 142 -2.12 3.38 3.98
CA GLY A 142 -3.57 3.23 4.11
C GLY A 142 -4.21 4.09 5.20
N ALA A 143 -3.41 4.82 5.99
CA ALA A 143 -3.88 5.78 6.99
C ALA A 143 -4.02 7.18 6.39
#